data_c2893b5ab12427785fff040f1c8b2443
#
_entry.id   c2893b5ab12427785fff040f1c8b2443
#
_cell.length_a   1.000
_cell.length_b   1.000
_cell.length_c   1.000
_cell.angle_alpha   90.00
_cell.angle_beta   90.00
_cell.angle_gamma   90.00
#
_symmetry.space_group_name_H-M   'P 1'
#
loop_
_entity.id
_entity.type
_entity.pdbx_description
1 polymer ?
#
loop_
_entity_poly.entity_id
_entity_poly.type
_entity_poly.pdbx_seq_one_letter_code
_entity_poly.pdbx_strand_id
1 'polypeptide(L)'
;NQALGATFTKETGQSVDFRSGAFQLIKGKHISAKRQIMIHESLARKNKLSVGDKLTLSNFQMTESGAREMTFDIVGIFSGKKEETFTGMSSDLSENQIFLHYDDNSQLLNLTDKLVTKLSFGIKNPDRINQVIKQVEQLNIDWNRLRLDEDRKAFDSLKESSQALQGIVRTMLISLIVTGVGILSFLMALWTRERNHEIGILLAIGKSKGRIFVQFLVEILLVSLMSLLP
;
A
#
# COMPACT_ATOMS: atom_id res chain seq x y z
N ASN A 1 -36.66 -0.77 -7.44
CA ASN A 1 -36.00 -0.22 -6.25
C ASN A 1 -34.77 -1.09 -5.96
N GLN A 2 -33.59 -0.49 -5.88
CA GLN A 2 -32.34 -1.16 -5.58
C GLN A 2 -31.81 -0.62 -4.25
N ALA A 3 -31.40 -1.50 -3.34
CA ALA A 3 -30.74 -1.09 -2.11
C ALA A 3 -29.32 -0.61 -2.42
N LEU A 4 -28.96 0.54 -1.86
CA LEU A 4 -27.66 1.19 -2.05
C LEU A 4 -26.94 1.35 -0.71
N GLY A 5 -25.64 1.11 -0.71
CA GLY A 5 -24.77 1.40 0.43
C GLY A 5 -24.32 2.86 0.38
N ALA A 6 -24.81 3.68 1.30
CA ALA A 6 -24.51 5.11 1.31
C ALA A 6 -23.40 5.45 2.31
N THR A 7 -22.34 6.10 1.84
CA THR A 7 -21.30 6.71 2.68
C THR A 7 -21.41 8.22 2.63
N PHE A 8 -21.57 8.84 3.79
CA PHE A 8 -21.62 10.29 3.93
C PHE A 8 -20.27 10.84 4.33
N THR A 9 -19.71 11.74 3.53
CA THR A 9 -18.40 12.35 3.77
C THR A 9 -18.39 13.83 3.39
N LYS A 10 -17.52 14.62 4.01
CA LYS A 10 -17.35 16.03 3.62
C LYS A 10 -16.59 16.17 2.30
N GLU A 11 -15.55 15.34 2.13
CA GLU A 11 -14.69 15.36 0.95
C GLU A 11 -14.36 13.93 0.55
N THR A 12 -14.87 13.46 -0.57
CA THR A 12 -14.63 12.09 -1.05
C THR A 12 -13.17 11.87 -1.42
N GLY A 13 -12.46 12.87 -1.96
CA GLY A 13 -11.05 12.75 -2.30
C GLY A 13 -10.12 12.51 -1.10
N GLN A 14 -10.56 12.87 0.11
CA GLN A 14 -9.84 12.66 1.37
C GLN A 14 -10.24 11.38 2.08
N SER A 15 -11.29 10.70 1.62
CA SER A 15 -11.76 9.46 2.27
C SER A 15 -10.72 8.35 2.15
N VAL A 16 -10.69 7.48 3.14
CA VAL A 16 -9.77 6.33 3.19
C VAL A 16 -9.94 5.46 1.94
N ASP A 17 -11.17 5.27 1.48
CA ASP A 17 -11.50 4.40 0.35
C ASP A 17 -10.86 4.89 -0.98
N PHE A 18 -10.77 6.20 -1.20
CA PHE A 18 -10.09 6.77 -2.37
C PHE A 18 -8.58 6.90 -2.16
N ARG A 19 -8.12 7.22 -0.96
CA ARG A 19 -6.68 7.34 -0.68
C ARG A 19 -5.95 6.01 -0.65
N SER A 20 -6.62 4.94 -0.27
CA SER A 20 -6.06 3.58 -0.30
C SER A 20 -5.98 3.00 -1.72
N GLY A 21 -6.64 3.62 -2.69
CA GLY A 21 -6.75 3.12 -4.06
C GLY A 21 -7.83 2.04 -4.23
N ALA A 22 -8.61 1.72 -3.18
CA ALA A 22 -9.74 0.80 -3.30
C ALA A 22 -10.78 1.30 -4.28
N PHE A 23 -11.03 2.61 -4.29
CA PHE A 23 -11.85 3.28 -5.30
C PHE A 23 -11.05 4.34 -6.05
N GLN A 24 -11.37 4.50 -7.34
CA GLN A 24 -10.75 5.48 -8.22
C GLN A 24 -11.83 6.28 -8.97
N LEU A 25 -11.66 7.61 -9.05
CA LEU A 25 -12.53 8.47 -9.83
C LEU A 25 -12.28 8.24 -11.32
N ILE A 26 -13.33 7.84 -12.08
CA ILE A 26 -13.24 7.60 -13.53
C ILE A 26 -13.67 8.84 -14.31
N LYS A 27 -14.80 9.45 -13.91
CA LYS A 27 -15.38 10.61 -14.59
C LYS A 27 -15.90 11.63 -13.60
N GLY A 28 -15.84 12.91 -13.97
CA GLY A 28 -16.39 14.00 -13.16
C GLY A 28 -15.43 14.48 -12.08
N LYS A 29 -15.95 14.82 -10.91
CA LYS A 29 -15.20 15.38 -9.78
C LYS A 29 -15.65 14.79 -8.46
N HIS A 30 -14.84 14.97 -7.44
CA HIS A 30 -15.18 14.63 -6.06
C HIS A 30 -16.29 15.55 -5.52
N ILE A 31 -17.06 15.04 -4.55
CA ILE A 31 -18.08 15.81 -3.85
C ILE A 31 -17.42 16.96 -3.10
N SER A 32 -17.98 18.14 -3.25
CA SER A 32 -17.54 19.37 -2.57
C SER A 32 -18.66 20.18 -1.95
N ALA A 33 -19.91 19.85 -2.27
CA ALA A 33 -21.10 20.58 -1.81
C ALA A 33 -22.28 19.65 -1.54
N LYS A 34 -23.29 20.18 -0.85
CA LYS A 34 -24.57 19.49 -0.61
C LYS A 34 -25.26 19.14 -1.91
N ARG A 35 -26.13 18.12 -1.84
CA ARG A 35 -26.92 17.62 -2.98
C ARG A 35 -26.10 17.06 -4.13
N GLN A 36 -24.82 16.78 -3.90
CA GLN A 36 -23.95 16.08 -4.84
C GLN A 36 -23.83 14.62 -4.47
N ILE A 37 -23.76 13.77 -5.51
CA ILE A 37 -23.59 12.32 -5.35
C ILE A 37 -22.50 11.81 -6.30
N MET A 38 -21.71 10.86 -5.80
CA MET A 38 -20.88 10.01 -6.65
C MET A 38 -21.43 8.59 -6.61
N ILE A 39 -21.47 7.96 -7.78
CA ILE A 39 -22.01 6.61 -7.97
C ILE A 39 -20.96 5.68 -8.56
N HIS A 40 -21.09 4.39 -8.23
CA HIS A 40 -20.22 3.36 -8.81
C HIS A 40 -20.53 3.16 -10.30
N GLU A 41 -19.50 2.82 -11.11
CA GLU A 41 -19.64 2.62 -12.55
C GLU A 41 -20.66 1.53 -12.92
N SER A 42 -20.77 0.47 -12.12
CA SER A 42 -21.74 -0.60 -12.32
C SER A 42 -23.19 -0.06 -12.21
N LEU A 43 -23.44 0.81 -11.21
CA LEU A 43 -24.72 1.47 -11.03
C LEU A 43 -25.03 2.44 -12.20
N ALA A 44 -24.02 3.23 -12.61
CA ALA A 44 -24.12 4.14 -13.74
C ALA A 44 -24.47 3.40 -15.04
N ARG A 45 -23.76 2.31 -15.33
CA ARG A 45 -23.97 1.47 -16.53
C ARG A 45 -25.34 0.81 -16.53
N LYS A 46 -25.73 0.20 -15.39
CA LYS A 46 -27.01 -0.51 -15.26
C LYS A 46 -28.22 0.39 -15.45
N ASN A 47 -28.13 1.64 -15.00
CA ASN A 47 -29.22 2.60 -15.07
C ASN A 47 -29.04 3.67 -16.17
N LYS A 48 -27.98 3.54 -17.00
CA LYS A 48 -27.65 4.49 -18.08
C LYS A 48 -27.50 5.94 -17.59
N LEU A 49 -26.87 6.09 -16.40
CA LEU A 49 -26.65 7.39 -15.77
C LEU A 49 -25.25 7.94 -16.12
N SER A 50 -25.18 9.25 -16.24
CA SER A 50 -23.97 10.00 -16.56
C SER A 50 -23.73 11.14 -15.56
N VAL A 51 -22.53 11.70 -15.57
CA VAL A 51 -22.22 12.91 -14.80
C VAL A 51 -23.09 14.05 -15.33
N GLY A 52 -23.76 14.76 -14.42
CA GLY A 52 -24.72 15.81 -14.73
C GLY A 52 -26.20 15.37 -14.63
N ASP A 53 -26.45 14.06 -14.60
CA ASP A 53 -27.81 13.54 -14.40
C ASP A 53 -28.24 13.68 -12.94
N LYS A 54 -29.55 13.57 -12.71
CA LYS A 54 -30.15 13.61 -11.37
C LYS A 54 -30.56 12.22 -10.92
N LEU A 55 -30.26 11.92 -9.66
CA LEU A 55 -30.66 10.67 -9.01
C LEU A 55 -31.49 10.97 -7.78
N THR A 56 -32.70 10.42 -7.72
CA THR A 56 -33.56 10.53 -6.55
C THR A 56 -33.37 9.33 -5.66
N LEU A 57 -33.01 9.57 -4.40
CA LEU A 57 -32.88 8.58 -3.36
C LEU A 57 -34.04 8.69 -2.39
N SER A 58 -34.55 7.54 -1.98
CA SER A 58 -35.58 7.43 -0.96
C SER A 58 -35.03 6.70 0.24
N ASN A 59 -35.28 7.22 1.44
CA ASN A 59 -34.97 6.53 2.68
C ASN A 59 -36.06 5.49 2.94
N PHE A 60 -35.68 4.22 2.92
CA PHE A 60 -36.57 3.13 3.30
C PHE A 60 -36.53 2.94 4.82
N GLN A 61 -37.29 3.73 5.56
CA GLN A 61 -37.58 3.43 6.97
C GLN A 61 -38.94 2.72 7.06
N MET A 62 -38.97 1.58 7.72
CA MET A 62 -40.21 0.85 8.06
C MET A 62 -41.07 1.56 9.14
N THR A 63 -40.86 2.84 9.37
CA THR A 63 -41.59 3.65 10.35
C THR A 63 -42.66 4.48 9.66
N GLU A 64 -43.79 4.70 10.33
CA GLU A 64 -45.00 5.37 9.90
C GLU A 64 -44.86 6.83 9.38
N SER A 65 -43.65 7.39 9.39
CA SER A 65 -43.34 8.76 9.00
C SER A 65 -42.90 8.88 7.53
N GLY A 66 -43.54 8.26 6.58
CA GLY A 66 -43.38 8.46 5.15
C GLY A 66 -41.95 8.50 4.60
N ALA A 67 -41.68 7.79 3.52
CA ALA A 67 -40.38 7.81 2.85
C ALA A 67 -40.04 9.26 2.40
N ARG A 68 -38.87 9.76 2.83
CA ARG A 68 -38.35 11.04 2.30
C ARG A 68 -37.57 10.79 1.02
N GLU A 69 -37.90 11.53 0.01
CA GLU A 69 -37.21 11.52 -1.27
C GLU A 69 -36.33 12.76 -1.38
N MET A 70 -35.10 12.56 -1.83
CA MET A 70 -34.16 13.64 -2.07
C MET A 70 -33.47 13.42 -3.41
N THR A 71 -33.40 14.46 -4.21
CA THR A 71 -32.73 14.45 -5.51
C THR A 71 -31.31 15.01 -5.38
N PHE A 72 -30.38 14.33 -6.01
CA PHE A 72 -28.96 14.65 -6.02
C PHE A 72 -28.46 14.78 -7.45
N ASP A 73 -27.48 15.66 -7.66
CA ASP A 73 -26.77 15.81 -8.92
C ASP A 73 -25.57 14.85 -8.95
N ILE A 74 -25.47 14.02 -9.98
CA ILE A 74 -24.34 13.11 -10.16
C ILE A 74 -23.13 13.92 -10.61
N VAL A 75 -22.16 14.09 -9.72
CA VAL A 75 -20.94 14.89 -9.98
C VAL A 75 -19.74 14.03 -10.34
N GLY A 76 -19.77 12.74 -10.00
CA GLY A 76 -18.66 11.83 -10.29
C GLY A 76 -19.09 10.37 -10.40
N ILE A 77 -18.34 9.63 -11.19
CA ILE A 77 -18.45 8.18 -11.34
C ILE A 77 -17.12 7.58 -10.94
N PHE A 78 -17.15 6.59 -10.07
CA PHE A 78 -15.96 5.90 -9.57
C PHE A 78 -16.03 4.40 -9.86
N SER A 79 -14.88 3.76 -9.88
CA SER A 79 -14.73 2.29 -9.93
C SER A 79 -13.87 1.80 -8.81
N GLY A 80 -13.80 0.49 -8.71
CA GLY A 80 -12.98 -0.22 -7.75
C GLY A 80 -13.80 -1.16 -6.88
N LYS A 81 -13.09 -1.90 -6.05
CA LYS A 81 -13.66 -2.87 -5.15
C LYS A 81 -13.00 -2.75 -3.79
N LYS A 82 -13.81 -2.73 -2.76
CA LYS A 82 -13.32 -2.78 -1.39
C LYS A 82 -13.27 -4.24 -0.95
N GLU A 83 -12.13 -4.68 -0.46
CA GLU A 83 -12.05 -5.97 0.21
C GLU A 83 -12.84 -5.89 1.52
N GLU A 84 -14.01 -6.48 1.52
CA GLU A 84 -14.82 -6.61 2.72
C GLU A 84 -14.55 -7.96 3.38
N THR A 85 -14.44 -7.96 4.71
CA THR A 85 -14.38 -9.20 5.47
C THR A 85 -15.71 -9.91 5.25
N PHE A 86 -15.67 -11.18 4.85
CA PHE A 86 -16.86 -12.01 4.62
C PHE A 86 -17.79 -11.97 5.85
N THR A 87 -18.95 -11.37 5.69
CA THR A 87 -19.96 -11.22 6.76
C THR A 87 -21.06 -12.28 6.71
N GLY A 88 -20.90 -13.31 5.85
CA GLY A 88 -21.93 -14.33 5.63
C GLY A 88 -23.00 -13.95 4.61
N MET A 89 -23.04 -12.71 4.15
CA MET A 89 -23.89 -12.26 3.04
C MET A 89 -23.06 -12.16 1.76
N SER A 90 -23.48 -12.83 0.71
CA SER A 90 -22.76 -12.90 -0.58
C SER A 90 -23.01 -11.70 -1.49
N SER A 91 -23.44 -10.54 -0.99
CA SER A 91 -23.65 -9.35 -1.81
C SER A 91 -22.36 -8.53 -1.88
N ASP A 92 -21.83 -8.33 -3.08
CA ASP A 92 -20.79 -7.37 -3.35
C ASP A 92 -21.35 -5.95 -3.22
N LEU A 93 -21.25 -5.40 -2.02
CA LEU A 93 -21.77 -4.07 -1.71
C LEU A 93 -21.02 -2.96 -2.44
N SER A 94 -19.80 -3.23 -2.92
CA SER A 94 -18.98 -2.24 -3.64
C SER A 94 -19.67 -1.71 -4.89
N GLU A 95 -20.35 -2.57 -5.66
CA GLU A 95 -21.05 -2.19 -6.89
C GLU A 95 -22.29 -1.30 -6.65
N ASN A 96 -22.85 -1.37 -5.45
CA ASN A 96 -24.01 -0.58 -5.04
C ASN A 96 -23.62 0.58 -4.11
N GLN A 97 -22.32 0.84 -3.96
CA GLN A 97 -21.81 1.92 -3.13
C GLN A 97 -22.07 3.29 -3.78
N ILE A 98 -22.53 4.23 -2.96
CA ILE A 98 -22.65 5.65 -3.33
C ILE A 98 -21.99 6.51 -2.25
N PHE A 99 -21.53 7.67 -2.67
CA PHE A 99 -21.01 8.69 -1.74
C PHE A 99 -21.88 9.92 -1.80
N LEU A 100 -22.17 10.51 -0.64
CA LEU A 100 -23.03 11.67 -0.45
C LEU A 100 -22.32 12.68 0.46
N HIS A 101 -22.71 13.96 0.36
CA HIS A 101 -22.19 14.96 1.26
C HIS A 101 -22.72 14.74 2.68
N TYR A 102 -21.84 14.88 3.68
CA TYR A 102 -22.16 14.61 5.08
C TYR A 102 -23.37 15.39 5.60
N ASP A 103 -23.51 16.66 5.19
CA ASP A 103 -24.62 17.50 5.66
C ASP A 103 -26.00 17.07 5.11
N ASP A 104 -26.04 16.21 4.09
CA ASP A 104 -27.31 15.66 3.57
C ASP A 104 -27.81 14.48 4.39
N ASN A 105 -26.96 13.91 5.27
CA ASN A 105 -27.27 12.75 6.10
C ASN A 105 -28.50 12.98 6.99
N SER A 106 -28.50 14.06 7.77
CA SER A 106 -29.58 14.38 8.72
C SER A 106 -30.91 14.58 8.02
N GLN A 107 -30.88 15.17 6.81
CA GLN A 107 -32.10 15.41 6.02
C GLN A 107 -32.64 14.13 5.39
N LEU A 108 -31.77 13.31 4.80
CA LEU A 108 -32.17 12.05 4.14
C LEU A 108 -32.62 11.01 5.16
N LEU A 109 -31.90 10.86 6.27
CA LEU A 109 -32.18 9.86 7.31
C LEU A 109 -33.17 10.36 8.38
N ASN A 110 -33.65 11.60 8.28
CA ASN A 110 -34.56 12.21 9.25
C ASN A 110 -33.99 12.18 10.69
N LEU A 111 -32.72 12.46 10.85
CA LEU A 111 -32.06 12.46 12.15
C LEU A 111 -32.17 13.84 12.78
N THR A 112 -32.54 13.87 14.07
CA THR A 112 -32.59 15.11 14.86
C THR A 112 -31.19 15.65 15.13
N ASP A 113 -30.23 14.74 15.32
CA ASP A 113 -28.85 15.08 15.62
C ASP A 113 -27.89 14.66 14.50
N LYS A 114 -26.77 15.39 14.38
CA LYS A 114 -25.68 15.02 13.47
C LYS A 114 -24.90 13.84 14.03
N LEU A 115 -25.28 12.64 13.67
CA LEU A 115 -24.60 11.42 14.10
C LEU A 115 -23.41 11.13 13.19
N VAL A 116 -22.29 10.80 13.80
CA VAL A 116 -21.09 10.29 13.14
C VAL A 116 -20.88 8.86 13.59
N THR A 117 -20.97 7.91 12.68
CA THR A 117 -20.77 6.49 12.99
C THR A 117 -19.32 6.06 12.93
N LYS A 118 -18.51 6.78 12.12
CA LYS A 118 -17.08 6.51 11.98
C LYS A 118 -16.32 7.80 11.74
N LEU A 119 -15.23 7.99 12.47
CA LEU A 119 -14.28 9.07 12.27
C LEU A 119 -12.94 8.46 11.88
N SER A 120 -12.40 8.87 10.73
CA SER A 120 -11.13 8.34 10.24
C SER A 120 -10.08 9.44 10.18
N PHE A 121 -8.91 9.17 10.74
CA PHE A 121 -7.77 10.07 10.73
C PHE A 121 -6.61 9.45 9.94
N GLY A 122 -6.03 10.22 9.03
CA GLY A 122 -4.81 9.82 8.34
C GLY A 122 -3.59 10.29 9.12
N ILE A 123 -2.65 9.38 9.38
CA ILE A 123 -1.37 9.69 10.02
C ILE A 123 -0.30 9.78 8.94
N LYS A 124 0.44 10.91 8.89
CA LYS A 124 1.50 11.12 7.89
C LYS A 124 2.70 10.19 8.08
N ASN A 125 3.02 9.85 9.32
CA ASN A 125 4.13 8.96 9.65
C ASN A 125 3.60 7.72 10.38
N PRO A 126 3.57 6.55 9.71
CA PRO A 126 3.05 5.30 10.28
C PRO A 126 3.79 4.85 11.54
N ASP A 127 5.08 5.17 11.69
CA ASP A 127 5.87 4.77 12.87
C ASP A 127 5.38 5.44 14.17
N ARG A 128 4.65 6.56 14.04
CA ARG A 128 4.09 7.28 15.18
C ARG A 128 2.68 6.85 15.58
N ILE A 129 2.13 5.85 14.93
CA ILE A 129 0.74 5.42 15.16
C ILE A 129 0.49 5.06 16.63
N ASN A 130 1.43 4.37 17.28
CA ASN A 130 1.31 4.02 18.70
C ASN A 130 1.29 5.23 19.63
N GLN A 131 2.00 6.30 19.26
CA GLN A 131 1.97 7.56 20.03
C GLN A 131 0.63 8.26 19.87
N VAL A 132 0.10 8.29 18.66
CA VAL A 132 -1.20 8.90 18.35
C VAL A 132 -2.32 8.14 19.02
N ILE A 133 -2.30 6.81 19.01
CA ILE A 133 -3.28 5.97 19.71
C ILE A 133 -3.33 6.32 21.19
N LYS A 134 -2.18 6.35 21.87
CA LYS A 134 -2.10 6.71 23.29
C LYS A 134 -2.64 8.12 23.57
N GLN A 135 -2.40 9.09 22.68
CA GLN A 135 -2.95 10.43 22.82
C GLN A 135 -4.47 10.46 22.64
N VAL A 136 -4.99 9.68 21.69
CA VAL A 136 -6.44 9.56 21.47
C VAL A 136 -7.13 8.86 22.65
N GLU A 137 -6.54 7.79 23.19
CA GLU A 137 -7.06 7.08 24.37
C GLU A 137 -7.13 7.96 25.64
N GLN A 138 -6.27 8.99 25.72
CA GLN A 138 -6.27 9.95 26.81
C GLN A 138 -7.36 11.03 26.69
N LEU A 139 -8.07 11.11 25.56
CA LEU A 139 -9.17 12.04 25.39
C LEU A 139 -10.33 11.68 26.35
N ASN A 140 -10.91 12.70 26.96
CA ASN A 140 -12.05 12.54 27.83
C ASN A 140 -13.35 12.33 27.03
N ILE A 141 -13.50 11.14 26.47
CA ILE A 141 -14.67 10.71 25.69
C ILE A 141 -15.19 9.39 26.26
N ASP A 142 -16.47 9.10 26.00
CA ASP A 142 -17.09 7.85 26.47
C ASP A 142 -16.64 6.64 25.61
N TRP A 143 -15.56 6.00 26.03
CA TRP A 143 -14.99 4.81 25.37
C TRP A 143 -15.90 3.56 25.43
N ASN A 144 -16.96 3.55 26.22
CA ASN A 144 -17.93 2.45 26.22
C ASN A 144 -18.80 2.46 24.95
N ARG A 145 -18.92 3.62 24.30
CA ARG A 145 -19.69 3.82 23.06
C ARG A 145 -18.83 3.89 21.82
N LEU A 146 -17.54 4.11 21.97
CA LEU A 146 -16.61 4.32 20.87
C LEU A 146 -15.54 3.23 20.90
N ARG A 147 -15.20 2.75 19.73
CA ARG A 147 -14.11 1.80 19.55
C ARG A 147 -13.04 2.44 18.68
N LEU A 148 -11.81 2.34 19.12
CA LEU A 148 -10.65 2.75 18.33
C LEU A 148 -10.18 1.55 17.52
N ASP A 149 -10.35 1.61 16.20
CA ASP A 149 -9.87 0.61 15.27
C ASP A 149 -8.66 1.13 14.51
N GLU A 150 -7.64 0.32 14.44
CA GLU A 150 -6.40 0.61 13.74
C GLU A 150 -6.35 -0.18 12.42
N ASP A 151 -6.28 0.55 11.31
CA ASP A 151 -6.13 -0.07 9.99
C ASP A 151 -4.65 -0.12 9.60
N ARG A 152 -3.94 -1.13 10.09
CA ARG A 152 -2.55 -1.42 9.76
C ARG A 152 -2.38 -2.40 8.61
N LYS A 153 -3.41 -3.08 8.17
CA LYS A 153 -3.30 -4.21 7.23
C LYS A 153 -2.48 -3.87 5.98
N ALA A 154 -2.77 -2.72 5.38
CA ALA A 154 -2.03 -2.27 4.19
C ALA A 154 -0.56 -1.93 4.51
N PHE A 155 -0.29 -1.34 5.67
CA PHE A 155 1.07 -1.00 6.08
C PHE A 155 1.88 -2.24 6.47
N ASP A 156 1.29 -3.15 7.22
CA ASP A 156 1.96 -4.38 7.66
C ASP A 156 2.27 -5.29 6.47
N SER A 157 1.36 -5.42 5.50
CA SER A 157 1.63 -6.19 4.27
C SER A 157 2.74 -5.59 3.41
N LEU A 158 2.82 -4.27 3.31
CA LEU A 158 3.93 -3.58 2.62
C LEU A 158 5.25 -3.76 3.37
N LYS A 159 5.23 -3.71 4.70
CA LYS A 159 6.41 -3.93 5.53
C LYS A 159 6.92 -5.36 5.42
N GLU A 160 6.04 -6.36 5.49
CA GLU A 160 6.39 -7.77 5.29
C GLU A 160 6.96 -8.02 3.89
N SER A 161 6.33 -7.46 2.85
CA SER A 161 6.82 -7.56 1.47
C SER A 161 8.21 -6.92 1.32
N SER A 162 8.43 -5.75 1.93
CA SER A 162 9.73 -5.07 1.92
C SER A 162 10.80 -5.88 2.66
N GLN A 163 10.48 -6.48 3.80
CA GLN A 163 11.41 -7.35 4.54
C GLN A 163 11.75 -8.62 3.76
N ALA A 164 10.78 -9.22 3.09
CA ALA A 164 10.99 -10.38 2.22
C ALA A 164 11.94 -10.04 1.07
N LEU A 165 11.74 -8.89 0.41
CA LEU A 165 12.64 -8.41 -0.65
C LEU A 165 14.06 -8.16 -0.14
N GLN A 166 14.24 -7.57 1.04
CA GLN A 166 15.55 -7.37 1.66
C GLN A 166 16.23 -8.72 1.95
N GLY A 167 15.48 -9.73 2.39
CA GLY A 167 15.97 -11.09 2.58
C GLY A 167 16.49 -11.70 1.29
N ILE A 168 15.74 -11.59 0.20
CA ILE A 168 16.13 -12.07 -1.13
C ILE A 168 17.42 -11.38 -1.61
N VAL A 169 17.47 -10.05 -1.54
CA VAL A 169 18.64 -9.27 -1.96
C VAL A 169 19.88 -9.67 -1.16
N ARG A 170 19.75 -9.84 0.17
CA ARG A 170 20.86 -10.28 1.04
C ARG A 170 21.35 -11.68 0.64
N THR A 171 20.45 -12.60 0.38
CA THR A 171 20.81 -13.97 -0.05
C THR A 171 21.52 -13.96 -1.40
N MET A 172 21.02 -13.16 -2.35
CA MET A 172 21.66 -12.99 -3.66
C MET A 172 23.07 -12.41 -3.55
N LEU A 173 23.29 -11.40 -2.71
CA LEU A 173 24.61 -10.82 -2.47
C LEU A 173 25.59 -11.84 -1.87
N ILE A 174 25.15 -12.60 -0.87
CA ILE A 174 25.97 -13.65 -0.27
C ILE A 174 26.33 -14.71 -1.32
N SER A 175 25.37 -15.17 -2.10
CA SER A 175 25.60 -16.15 -3.18
C SER A 175 26.59 -15.63 -4.22
N LEU A 176 26.47 -14.36 -4.62
CA LEU A 176 27.38 -13.72 -5.57
C LEU A 176 28.82 -13.67 -5.04
N ILE A 177 28.99 -13.29 -3.77
CA ILE A 177 30.30 -13.26 -3.11
C ILE A 177 30.92 -14.66 -3.06
N VAL A 178 30.15 -15.66 -2.60
CA VAL A 178 30.64 -17.05 -2.51
C VAL A 178 31.04 -17.58 -3.88
N THR A 179 30.22 -17.35 -4.90
CA THR A 179 30.51 -17.78 -6.27
C THR A 179 31.76 -17.05 -6.82
N GLY A 180 31.85 -15.74 -6.60
CA GLY A 180 33.00 -14.94 -7.02
C GLY A 180 34.31 -15.42 -6.37
N VAL A 181 34.30 -15.65 -5.06
CA VAL A 181 35.48 -16.20 -4.35
C VAL A 181 35.82 -17.60 -4.88
N GLY A 182 34.81 -18.44 -5.15
CA GLY A 182 35.03 -19.78 -5.73
C GLY A 182 35.73 -19.72 -7.08
N ILE A 183 35.25 -18.87 -7.99
CA ILE A 183 35.82 -18.67 -9.32
C ILE A 183 37.25 -18.15 -9.23
N LEU A 184 37.48 -17.11 -8.41
CA LEU A 184 38.82 -16.54 -8.21
C LEU A 184 39.79 -17.60 -7.64
N SER A 185 39.34 -18.38 -6.65
CA SER A 185 40.17 -19.46 -6.08
C SER A 185 40.53 -20.52 -7.12
N PHE A 186 39.61 -20.88 -7.99
CA PHE A 186 39.82 -21.83 -9.07
C PHE A 186 40.82 -21.30 -10.09
N LEU A 187 40.65 -20.03 -10.54
CA LEU A 187 41.59 -19.39 -11.45
C LEU A 187 43.00 -19.29 -10.87
N MET A 188 43.09 -18.98 -9.58
CA MET A 188 44.37 -18.95 -8.87
C MET A 188 45.05 -20.33 -8.81
N ALA A 189 44.28 -21.37 -8.58
CA ALA A 189 44.80 -22.76 -8.59
C ALA A 189 45.35 -23.13 -9.96
N LEU A 190 44.64 -22.76 -11.06
CA LEU A 190 45.10 -22.99 -12.42
C LEU A 190 46.39 -22.21 -12.72
N TRP A 191 46.45 -20.93 -12.40
CA TRP A 191 47.65 -20.10 -12.59
C TRP A 191 48.85 -20.63 -11.81
N THR A 192 48.65 -21.04 -10.56
CA THR A 192 49.74 -21.63 -9.76
C THR A 192 50.28 -22.92 -10.39
N ARG A 193 49.39 -23.73 -10.99
CA ARG A 193 49.74 -24.95 -11.67
C ARG A 193 50.62 -24.71 -12.91
N GLU A 194 50.28 -23.67 -13.72
CA GLU A 194 51.07 -23.30 -14.89
C GLU A 194 52.46 -22.77 -14.51
N ARG A 195 52.59 -22.06 -13.40
CA ARG A 195 53.86 -21.47 -12.91
C ARG A 195 54.68 -22.37 -12.01
N ASN A 196 54.29 -23.65 -11.82
CA ASN A 196 55.03 -24.59 -10.96
C ASN A 196 56.49 -24.73 -11.32
N HIS A 197 56.85 -24.62 -12.62
CA HIS A 197 58.22 -24.66 -13.10
C HIS A 197 59.03 -23.44 -12.63
N GLU A 198 58.47 -22.24 -12.71
CA GLU A 198 59.09 -20.98 -12.25
C GLU A 198 59.30 -21.02 -10.72
N ILE A 199 58.30 -21.49 -9.99
CA ILE A 199 58.36 -21.65 -8.52
C ILE A 199 59.47 -22.63 -8.15
N GLY A 200 59.60 -23.74 -8.92
CA GLY A 200 60.65 -24.73 -8.71
C GLY A 200 62.06 -24.13 -8.88
N ILE A 201 62.26 -23.32 -9.93
CA ILE A 201 63.53 -22.62 -10.17
C ILE A 201 63.82 -21.62 -9.05
N LEU A 202 62.83 -20.82 -8.59
CA LEU A 202 63.02 -19.86 -7.51
C LEU A 202 63.38 -20.54 -6.17
N LEU A 203 62.81 -21.70 -5.90
CA LEU A 203 63.14 -22.50 -4.74
C LEU A 203 64.56 -23.11 -4.85
N ALA A 204 64.97 -23.55 -6.06
CA ALA A 204 66.32 -24.09 -6.30
C ALA A 204 67.42 -23.07 -6.09
N ILE A 205 67.13 -21.78 -6.40
CA ILE A 205 68.05 -20.63 -6.15
C ILE A 205 68.05 -20.20 -4.65
N GLY A 206 67.27 -20.87 -3.78
CA GLY A 206 67.28 -20.63 -2.36
C GLY A 206 66.35 -19.51 -1.88
N LYS A 207 65.40 -19.03 -2.70
CA LYS A 207 64.37 -18.10 -2.23
C LYS A 207 63.40 -18.80 -1.27
N SER A 208 63.08 -18.17 -0.13
CA SER A 208 62.17 -18.70 0.84
C SER A 208 60.74 -18.71 0.29
N LYS A 209 59.94 -19.74 0.66
CA LYS A 209 58.51 -19.88 0.25
C LYS A 209 57.68 -18.64 0.53
N GLY A 210 57.96 -17.95 1.66
CA GLY A 210 57.25 -16.72 2.03
C GLY A 210 57.51 -15.56 1.07
N ARG A 211 58.75 -15.39 0.56
CA ARG A 211 59.05 -14.32 -0.41
C ARG A 211 58.39 -14.58 -1.74
N ILE A 212 58.34 -15.83 -2.18
CA ILE A 212 57.64 -16.22 -3.42
C ILE A 212 56.15 -15.91 -3.30
N PHE A 213 55.52 -16.23 -2.17
CA PHE A 213 54.13 -15.95 -1.91
C PHE A 213 53.85 -14.45 -1.92
N VAL A 214 54.66 -13.65 -1.24
CA VAL A 214 54.47 -12.17 -1.23
C VAL A 214 54.65 -11.59 -2.62
N GLN A 215 55.60 -12.09 -3.42
CA GLN A 215 55.82 -11.62 -4.82
C GLN A 215 54.56 -11.86 -5.66
N PHE A 216 53.93 -13.03 -5.60
CA PHE A 216 52.69 -13.33 -6.31
C PHE A 216 51.50 -12.49 -5.81
N LEU A 217 51.43 -12.26 -4.51
CA LEU A 217 50.36 -11.45 -3.92
C LEU A 217 50.45 -9.99 -4.40
N VAL A 218 51.63 -9.41 -4.46
CA VAL A 218 51.86 -8.07 -4.98
C VAL A 218 51.54 -8.00 -6.47
N GLU A 219 51.90 -8.98 -7.29
CA GLU A 219 51.58 -9.06 -8.69
C GLU A 219 50.08 -9.04 -8.95
N ILE A 220 49.31 -9.83 -8.20
CA ILE A 220 47.85 -9.89 -8.28
C ILE A 220 47.23 -8.57 -7.85
N LEU A 221 47.69 -7.97 -6.76
CA LEU A 221 47.25 -6.67 -6.30
C LEU A 221 47.46 -5.59 -7.35
N LEU A 222 48.63 -5.57 -8.02
CA LEU A 222 48.93 -4.63 -9.07
C LEU A 222 48.02 -4.81 -10.30
N VAL A 223 47.82 -6.05 -10.75
CA VAL A 223 46.91 -6.36 -11.87
C VAL A 223 45.48 -5.98 -11.53
N SER A 224 45.02 -6.29 -10.31
CA SER A 224 43.72 -5.91 -9.83
C SER A 224 43.51 -4.41 -9.75
N LEU A 225 44.53 -3.66 -9.32
CA LEU A 225 44.49 -2.20 -9.28
C LEU A 225 44.46 -1.59 -10.65
N MET A 226 45.23 -2.13 -11.61
CA MET A 226 45.19 -1.68 -13.01
C MET A 226 43.88 -1.96 -13.72
N SER A 227 43.19 -3.05 -13.33
CA SER A 227 41.85 -3.39 -13.87
C SER A 227 40.71 -2.50 -13.32
N LEU A 228 40.97 -1.74 -12.25
CA LEU A 228 40.03 -0.75 -11.71
C LEU A 228 40.15 0.64 -12.36
N LEU A 229 41.23 0.86 -13.13
CA LEU A 229 41.37 2.09 -13.90
C LEU A 229 40.61 1.91 -15.23
N PRO A 230 39.63 2.81 -15.56
CA PRO A 230 38.85 2.72 -16.81
C PRO A 230 39.68 2.97 -18.06
#